data_aa024ee5cd04d85a994523ddfb1c6358
#
_entry.id   aa024ee5cd04d85a994523ddfb1c6358
#
_cell.length_a   1.000
_cell.length_b   1.000
_cell.length_c   1.000
_cell.angle_alpha   90.00
_cell.angle_beta   90.00
_cell.angle_gamma   90.00
#
_symmetry.space_group_name_H-M   'P 1'
#
loop_
_entity.id
_entity.type
_entity.pdbx_description
1 polymer ?
#
loop_
_entity_poly.entity_id
_entity_poly.type
_entity_poly.pdbx_seq_one_letter_code
_entity_poly.pdbx_strand_id
1 'polypeptide(L)'
;DDAEAVRWYRLAADQGYAEAQYNLGFIYHTGDGVPQDYVEAAKWYRQSADQGNAAAQHNLGVMFAAGYGVGQDYTEAVHWFRLGAEQGYAEAQGKLGGMYGLGFGVTQDYVQAHMWLDLAAAQGNEDAREVRAIFADVMTAAEIFEAQDLARAWMAANP
;
A
#
# COMPACT_ATOMS: atom_id res chain seq x y z
N ASP A 1 25.74 -10.21 10.88
CA ASP A 1 26.01 -8.87 11.44
C ASP A 1 25.18 -7.85 10.64
N ASP A 2 24.22 -7.20 11.35
CA ASP A 2 23.23 -6.33 10.72
C ASP A 2 23.89 -5.13 10.00
N ALA A 3 24.98 -4.62 10.55
CA ALA A 3 25.75 -3.52 9.94
C ALA A 3 26.40 -3.94 8.60
N GLU A 4 26.82 -5.19 8.47
CA GLU A 4 27.33 -5.72 7.20
C GLU A 4 26.22 -5.91 6.16
N ALA A 5 25.05 -6.40 6.58
CA ALA A 5 23.87 -6.52 5.72
C ALA A 5 23.43 -5.14 5.18
N VAL A 6 23.37 -4.12 6.04
CA VAL A 6 23.06 -2.74 5.64
C VAL A 6 24.05 -2.23 4.59
N ARG A 7 25.34 -2.51 4.75
CA ARG A 7 26.38 -2.11 3.78
C ARG A 7 26.15 -2.74 2.42
N TRP A 8 25.82 -4.05 2.37
CA TRP A 8 25.56 -4.74 1.12
C TRP A 8 24.27 -4.25 0.44
N TYR A 9 23.19 -4.05 1.21
CA TYR A 9 21.97 -3.46 0.68
C TYR A 9 22.22 -2.07 0.10
N ARG A 10 23.03 -1.23 0.78
CA ARG A 10 23.37 0.10 0.27
C ARG A 10 24.13 0.03 -1.05
N LEU A 11 25.12 -0.84 -1.16
CA LEU A 11 25.87 -1.02 -2.41
C LEU A 11 24.97 -1.47 -3.58
N ALA A 12 24.01 -2.33 -3.31
CA ALA A 12 23.06 -2.77 -4.33
C ALA A 12 22.01 -1.68 -4.65
N ALA A 13 21.51 -0.99 -3.63
CA ALA A 13 20.54 0.11 -3.79
C ALA A 13 21.13 1.27 -4.60
N ASP A 14 22.39 1.62 -4.36
CA ASP A 14 23.13 2.64 -5.12
C ASP A 14 23.32 2.27 -6.60
N GLN A 15 23.29 0.96 -6.93
CA GLN A 15 23.29 0.45 -8.29
C GLN A 15 21.89 0.44 -8.94
N GLY A 16 20.87 0.85 -8.22
CA GLY A 16 19.50 0.95 -8.71
C GLY A 16 18.64 -0.30 -8.56
N TYR A 17 19.08 -1.34 -7.85
CA TYR A 17 18.25 -2.53 -7.63
C TYR A 17 17.05 -2.21 -6.72
N ALA A 18 15.83 -2.29 -7.29
CA ALA A 18 14.59 -1.91 -6.60
C ALA A 18 14.37 -2.67 -5.29
N GLU A 19 14.65 -3.97 -5.27
CA GLU A 19 14.51 -4.80 -4.07
C GLU A 19 15.48 -4.37 -2.96
N ALA A 20 16.72 -4.03 -3.32
CA ALA A 20 17.70 -3.54 -2.35
C ALA A 20 17.30 -2.15 -1.80
N GLN A 21 16.75 -1.29 -2.64
CA GLN A 21 16.20 0.01 -2.21
C GLN A 21 15.02 -0.17 -1.27
N TYR A 22 14.11 -1.10 -1.56
CA TYR A 22 13.01 -1.43 -0.65
C TYR A 22 13.54 -1.91 0.71
N ASN A 23 14.47 -2.87 0.71
CA ASN A 23 15.04 -3.41 1.94
C ASN A 23 15.79 -2.33 2.75
N LEU A 24 16.52 -1.43 2.09
CA LEU A 24 17.19 -0.32 2.76
C LEU A 24 16.18 0.68 3.33
N GLY A 25 15.09 0.96 2.61
CA GLY A 25 13.96 1.74 3.12
C GLY A 25 13.35 1.11 4.37
N PHE A 26 13.16 -0.20 4.39
CA PHE A 26 12.64 -0.94 5.54
C PHE A 26 13.59 -0.86 6.74
N ILE A 27 14.88 -1.03 6.51
CA ILE A 27 15.93 -0.92 7.55
C ILE A 27 15.91 0.46 8.21
N TYR A 28 15.83 1.54 7.45
CA TYR A 28 15.73 2.89 8.01
C TYR A 28 14.37 3.15 8.69
N HIS A 29 13.30 2.53 8.19
CA HIS A 29 11.97 2.62 8.80
C HIS A 29 11.92 1.96 10.18
N THR A 30 12.54 0.79 10.34
CA THR A 30 12.54 0.03 11.59
C THR A 30 13.68 0.41 12.52
N GLY A 31 14.81 0.85 12.00
CA GLY A 31 16.04 1.09 12.75
C GLY A 31 16.87 -0.16 12.98
N ASP A 32 16.70 -1.21 12.14
CA ASP A 32 17.42 -2.46 12.27
C ASP A 32 18.88 -2.31 11.80
N GLY A 33 19.83 -2.31 12.73
CA GLY A 33 21.25 -2.16 12.46
C GLY A 33 21.72 -0.74 12.15
N VAL A 34 20.80 0.22 12.07
CA VAL A 34 21.06 1.68 11.93
C VAL A 34 20.07 2.46 12.80
N PRO A 35 20.37 3.72 13.16
CA PRO A 35 19.34 4.57 13.76
C PRO A 35 18.14 4.74 12.83
N GLN A 36 16.93 4.64 13.40
CA GLN A 36 15.69 4.89 12.65
C GLN A 36 15.69 6.28 12.03
N ASP A 37 15.37 6.34 10.72
CA ASP A 37 15.28 7.59 9.97
C ASP A 37 14.18 7.49 8.92
N TYR A 38 13.02 8.06 9.21
CA TYR A 38 11.88 8.06 8.30
C TYR A 38 12.10 8.88 7.02
N VAL A 39 12.96 9.89 7.07
CA VAL A 39 13.30 10.70 5.87
C VAL A 39 14.13 9.87 4.90
N GLU A 40 15.15 9.18 5.39
CA GLU A 40 15.93 8.26 4.57
C GLU A 40 15.07 7.07 4.09
N ALA A 41 14.22 6.51 4.95
CA ALA A 41 13.30 5.45 4.57
C ALA A 41 12.40 5.88 3.38
N ALA A 42 11.79 7.06 3.45
CA ALA A 42 10.94 7.59 2.39
C ALA A 42 11.69 7.76 1.06
N LYS A 43 12.94 8.21 1.09
CA LYS A 43 13.77 8.35 -0.11
C LYS A 43 14.02 7.01 -0.80
N TRP A 44 14.39 5.98 -0.01
CA TRP A 44 14.67 4.66 -0.55
C TRP A 44 13.40 3.95 -1.03
N TYR A 45 12.30 4.06 -0.27
CA TYR A 45 11.02 3.53 -0.73
C TYR A 45 10.56 4.20 -2.02
N ARG A 46 10.75 5.53 -2.18
CA ARG A 46 10.40 6.23 -3.40
C ARG A 46 11.18 5.71 -4.61
N GLN A 47 12.49 5.55 -4.49
CA GLN A 47 13.30 5.01 -5.58
C GLN A 47 12.86 3.61 -6.00
N SER A 48 12.51 2.75 -5.05
CA SER A 48 11.99 1.41 -5.31
C SER A 48 10.58 1.44 -5.91
N ALA A 49 9.70 2.30 -5.37
CA ALA A 49 8.32 2.49 -5.82
C ALA A 49 8.24 3.02 -7.25
N ASP A 50 9.11 3.95 -7.62
CA ASP A 50 9.23 4.51 -8.98
C ASP A 50 9.65 3.44 -10.01
N GLN A 51 10.29 2.36 -9.57
CA GLN A 51 10.61 1.19 -10.37
C GLN A 51 9.50 0.13 -10.39
N GLY A 52 8.36 0.39 -9.75
CA GLY A 52 7.20 -0.49 -9.74
C GLY A 52 7.16 -1.52 -8.61
N ASN A 53 8.04 -1.46 -7.60
CA ASN A 53 7.96 -2.36 -6.46
C ASN A 53 6.68 -2.08 -5.64
N ALA A 54 5.74 -3.02 -5.65
CA ALA A 54 4.41 -2.84 -5.04
C ALA A 54 4.47 -2.70 -3.51
N ALA A 55 5.38 -3.41 -2.85
CA ALA A 55 5.57 -3.28 -1.41
C ALA A 55 6.15 -1.90 -1.03
N ALA A 56 7.07 -1.37 -1.84
CA ALA A 56 7.59 -0.02 -1.65
C ALA A 56 6.51 1.04 -1.89
N GLN A 57 5.67 0.86 -2.91
CA GLN A 57 4.52 1.73 -3.17
C GLN A 57 3.55 1.74 -1.98
N HIS A 58 3.22 0.57 -1.44
CA HIS A 58 2.41 0.47 -0.23
C HIS A 58 3.05 1.23 0.94
N ASN A 59 4.33 0.96 1.25
CA ASN A 59 5.01 1.59 2.37
C ASN A 59 5.12 3.11 2.22
N LEU A 60 5.40 3.59 1.01
CA LEU A 60 5.44 5.03 0.73
C LEU A 60 4.05 5.66 0.91
N GLY A 61 2.99 4.99 0.48
CA GLY A 61 1.61 5.40 0.74
C GLY A 61 1.30 5.51 2.24
N VAL A 62 1.76 4.54 3.04
CA VAL A 62 1.63 4.59 4.51
C VAL A 62 2.38 5.80 5.09
N MET A 63 3.59 6.09 4.60
CA MET A 63 4.38 7.24 5.07
C MET A 63 3.67 8.56 4.78
N PHE A 64 3.09 8.73 3.60
CA PHE A 64 2.28 9.91 3.27
C PHE A 64 1.01 10.00 4.10
N ALA A 65 0.30 8.89 4.31
CA ALA A 65 -0.91 8.89 5.13
C ALA A 65 -0.64 9.26 6.60
N ALA A 66 0.51 8.85 7.13
CA ALA A 66 0.90 9.09 8.52
C ALA A 66 1.76 10.36 8.72
N GLY A 67 2.37 10.90 7.65
CA GLY A 67 3.33 12.00 7.75
C GLY A 67 4.69 11.57 8.29
N TYR A 68 5.12 10.32 8.05
CA TYR A 68 6.41 9.80 8.51
C TYR A 68 7.52 10.15 7.53
N GLY A 69 8.43 11.02 7.91
CA GLY A 69 9.56 11.47 7.09
C GLY A 69 9.19 12.29 5.85
N VAL A 70 7.89 12.48 5.62
CA VAL A 70 7.27 13.32 4.58
C VAL A 70 6.12 14.10 5.19
N GLY A 71 5.68 15.20 4.54
CA GLY A 71 4.44 15.86 4.94
C GLY A 71 3.25 14.94 4.77
N GLN A 72 2.30 14.94 5.72
CA GLN A 72 1.06 14.16 5.57
C GLN A 72 0.28 14.63 4.34
N ASP A 73 -0.03 13.70 3.44
CA ASP A 73 -0.80 13.95 2.22
C ASP A 73 -1.59 12.70 1.83
N TYR A 74 -2.91 12.75 2.04
CA TYR A 74 -3.77 11.62 1.69
C TYR A 74 -3.95 11.42 0.18
N THR A 75 -3.81 12.46 -0.62
CA THR A 75 -3.88 12.35 -2.08
C THR A 75 -2.67 11.59 -2.62
N GLU A 76 -1.47 11.94 -2.14
CA GLU A 76 -0.25 11.18 -2.44
C GLU A 76 -0.35 9.74 -1.92
N ALA A 77 -0.87 9.54 -0.70
CA ALA A 77 -1.07 8.20 -0.16
C ALA A 77 -1.95 7.33 -1.06
N VAL A 78 -3.09 7.87 -1.51
CA VAL A 78 -4.00 7.19 -2.45
C VAL A 78 -3.32 6.87 -3.77
N HIS A 79 -2.53 7.80 -4.31
CA HIS A 79 -1.77 7.56 -5.54
C HIS A 79 -0.88 6.33 -5.41
N TRP A 80 -0.08 6.26 -4.35
CA TRP A 80 0.85 5.15 -4.12
C TRP A 80 0.14 3.83 -3.78
N PHE A 81 -0.92 3.87 -2.95
CA PHE A 81 -1.73 2.68 -2.69
C PHE A 81 -2.38 2.13 -3.97
N ARG A 82 -2.86 3.00 -4.86
CA ARG A 82 -3.47 2.59 -6.13
C ARG A 82 -2.48 1.84 -7.00
N LEU A 83 -1.26 2.35 -7.17
CA LEU A 83 -0.22 1.69 -7.95
C LEU A 83 0.09 0.28 -7.42
N GLY A 84 0.20 0.12 -6.10
CA GLY A 84 0.40 -1.21 -5.50
C GLY A 84 -0.83 -2.11 -5.61
N ALA A 85 -2.03 -1.56 -5.43
CA ALA A 85 -3.28 -2.28 -5.52
C ALA A 85 -3.56 -2.82 -6.92
N GLU A 86 -3.28 -2.04 -7.95
CA GLU A 86 -3.41 -2.42 -9.37
C GLU A 86 -2.45 -3.56 -9.75
N GLN A 87 -1.36 -3.73 -9.05
CA GLN A 87 -0.44 -4.88 -9.17
C GLN A 87 -0.91 -6.11 -8.36
N GLY A 88 -2.03 -6.04 -7.67
CA GLY A 88 -2.56 -7.14 -6.86
C GLY A 88 -1.98 -7.21 -5.44
N TYR A 89 -1.23 -6.22 -4.97
CA TYR A 89 -0.66 -6.24 -3.62
C TYR A 89 -1.76 -6.05 -2.56
N ALA A 90 -2.05 -7.10 -1.80
CA ALA A 90 -3.22 -7.19 -0.91
C ALA A 90 -3.25 -6.08 0.16
N GLU A 91 -2.11 -5.72 0.75
CA GLU A 91 -2.02 -4.67 1.74
C GLU A 91 -2.36 -3.30 1.15
N ALA A 92 -1.91 -3.03 -0.08
CA ALA A 92 -2.24 -1.80 -0.79
C ALA A 92 -3.72 -1.75 -1.18
N GLN A 93 -4.30 -2.88 -1.62
CA GLN A 93 -5.73 -3.00 -1.89
C GLN A 93 -6.57 -2.70 -0.65
N GLY A 94 -6.20 -3.28 0.51
CA GLY A 94 -6.86 -3.02 1.78
C GLY A 94 -6.81 -1.54 2.18
N LYS A 95 -5.63 -0.90 2.06
CA LYS A 95 -5.46 0.53 2.35
C LYS A 95 -6.27 1.40 1.40
N LEU A 96 -6.21 1.13 0.09
CA LEU A 96 -6.99 1.87 -0.91
C LEU A 96 -8.49 1.77 -0.66
N GLY A 97 -8.99 0.58 -0.33
CA GLY A 97 -10.39 0.38 0.05
C GLY A 97 -10.79 1.21 1.27
N GLY A 98 -9.94 1.24 2.29
CA GLY A 98 -10.15 2.11 3.47
C GLY A 98 -10.20 3.59 3.11
N MET A 99 -9.30 4.08 2.24
CA MET A 99 -9.26 5.48 1.79
C MET A 99 -10.56 5.86 1.06
N TYR A 100 -11.07 5.00 0.17
CA TYR A 100 -12.35 5.22 -0.49
C TYR A 100 -13.53 5.24 0.48
N GLY A 101 -13.57 4.31 1.45
CA GLY A 101 -14.64 4.25 2.43
C GLY A 101 -14.70 5.45 3.37
N LEU A 102 -13.54 6.03 3.70
CA LEU A 102 -13.43 7.19 4.59
C LEU A 102 -13.42 8.53 3.83
N GLY A 103 -13.20 8.54 2.51
CA GLY A 103 -13.07 9.75 1.73
C GLY A 103 -11.77 10.51 1.98
N PHE A 104 -10.69 9.81 2.36
CA PHE A 104 -9.38 10.42 2.59
C PHE A 104 -8.56 10.47 1.31
N GLY A 105 -8.27 11.67 0.82
CA GLY A 105 -7.52 11.91 -0.42
C GLY A 105 -8.26 11.56 -1.71
N VAL A 106 -9.48 11.02 -1.60
CA VAL A 106 -10.42 10.73 -2.70
C VAL A 106 -11.85 11.04 -2.26
N THR A 107 -12.74 11.18 -3.23
CA THR A 107 -14.18 11.23 -2.93
C THR A 107 -14.62 9.89 -2.32
N GLN A 108 -15.40 9.96 -1.22
CA GLN A 108 -15.95 8.76 -0.58
C GLN A 108 -16.79 7.95 -1.56
N ASP A 109 -16.52 6.63 -1.62
CA ASP A 109 -17.21 5.69 -2.49
C ASP A 109 -17.20 4.29 -1.86
N TYR A 110 -18.34 3.87 -1.32
CA TYR A 110 -18.46 2.57 -0.66
C TYR A 110 -18.41 1.39 -1.64
N VAL A 111 -18.80 1.57 -2.89
CA VAL A 111 -18.70 0.52 -3.92
C VAL A 111 -17.24 0.23 -4.23
N GLN A 112 -16.44 1.27 -4.47
CA GLN A 112 -14.99 1.14 -4.66
C GLN A 112 -14.30 0.60 -3.40
N ALA A 113 -14.70 1.09 -2.22
CA ALA A 113 -14.15 0.60 -0.96
C ALA A 113 -14.37 -0.91 -0.81
N HIS A 114 -15.61 -1.38 -0.99
CA HIS A 114 -15.96 -2.78 -0.84
C HIS A 114 -15.26 -3.65 -1.91
N MET A 115 -15.18 -3.19 -3.17
CA MET A 115 -14.47 -3.88 -4.25
C MET A 115 -12.99 -4.13 -3.89
N TRP A 116 -12.25 -3.09 -3.50
CA TRP A 116 -10.82 -3.22 -3.16
C TRP A 116 -10.60 -4.07 -1.90
N LEU A 117 -11.50 -3.96 -0.91
CA LEU A 117 -11.47 -4.80 0.30
C LEU A 117 -11.81 -6.26 0.00
N ASP A 118 -12.71 -6.54 -0.96
CA ASP A 118 -12.98 -7.91 -1.43
C ASP A 118 -11.72 -8.55 -2.02
N LEU A 119 -11.00 -7.83 -2.87
CA LEU A 119 -9.77 -8.31 -3.49
C LEU A 119 -8.67 -8.61 -2.44
N ALA A 120 -8.48 -7.73 -1.47
CA ALA A 120 -7.55 -7.94 -0.38
C ALA A 120 -7.96 -9.13 0.52
N ALA A 121 -9.24 -9.23 0.87
CA ALA A 121 -9.79 -10.30 1.69
C ALA A 121 -9.69 -11.67 1.01
N ALA A 122 -9.86 -11.73 -0.32
CA ALA A 122 -9.69 -12.95 -1.11
C ALA A 122 -8.25 -13.49 -1.07
N GLN A 123 -7.27 -12.62 -0.82
CA GLN A 123 -5.86 -12.99 -0.64
C GLN A 123 -5.50 -13.28 0.82
N GLY A 124 -6.48 -13.29 1.73
CA GLY A 124 -6.28 -13.62 3.15
C GLY A 124 -5.99 -12.42 4.05
N ASN A 125 -6.19 -11.18 3.57
CA ASN A 125 -6.06 -9.99 4.42
C ASN A 125 -7.26 -9.89 5.38
N GLU A 126 -7.05 -10.25 6.65
CA GLU A 126 -8.10 -10.27 7.69
C GLU A 126 -8.60 -8.86 8.01
N ASP A 127 -7.71 -7.86 8.11
CA ASP A 127 -8.10 -6.47 8.38
C ASP A 127 -9.06 -5.97 7.29
N ALA A 128 -8.78 -6.28 6.02
CA ALA A 128 -9.65 -5.93 4.91
C ALA A 128 -11.02 -6.60 5.02
N ARG A 129 -11.08 -7.86 5.49
CA ARG A 129 -12.33 -8.56 5.72
C ARG A 129 -13.19 -7.87 6.79
N GLU A 130 -12.57 -7.46 7.90
CA GLU A 130 -13.26 -6.75 8.97
C GLU A 130 -13.76 -5.36 8.51
N VAL A 131 -12.91 -4.57 7.88
CA VAL A 131 -13.26 -3.23 7.38
C VAL A 131 -14.35 -3.31 6.32
N ARG A 132 -14.31 -4.31 5.42
CA ARG A 132 -15.36 -4.54 4.43
C ARG A 132 -16.71 -4.77 5.07
N ALA A 133 -16.78 -5.57 6.15
CA ALA A 133 -18.03 -5.83 6.86
C ALA A 133 -18.63 -4.54 7.44
N ILE A 134 -17.79 -3.67 7.99
CA ILE A 134 -18.24 -2.36 8.53
C ILE A 134 -18.87 -1.50 7.42
N PHE A 135 -18.27 -1.43 6.23
CA PHE A 135 -18.84 -0.65 5.13
C PHE A 135 -20.11 -1.31 4.54
N ALA A 136 -20.17 -2.64 4.51
CA ALA A 136 -21.36 -3.36 4.05
C ALA A 136 -22.61 -3.04 4.88
N ASP A 137 -22.48 -2.74 6.18
CA ASP A 137 -23.59 -2.38 7.06
C ASP A 137 -24.29 -1.07 6.66
N VAL A 138 -23.64 -0.21 5.90
CA VAL A 138 -24.20 1.07 5.42
C VAL A 138 -24.54 1.07 3.94
N MET A 139 -24.26 -0.05 3.22
CA MET A 139 -24.52 -0.21 1.80
C MET A 139 -25.86 -0.89 1.54
N THR A 140 -26.46 -0.60 0.41
CA THR A 140 -27.59 -1.37 -0.12
C THR A 140 -27.14 -2.70 -0.72
N ALA A 141 -28.03 -3.66 -0.84
CA ALA A 141 -27.75 -4.93 -1.49
C ALA A 141 -27.32 -4.76 -2.96
N ALA A 142 -27.83 -3.74 -3.65
CA ALA A 142 -27.45 -3.43 -5.03
C ALA A 142 -25.99 -2.93 -5.12
N GLU A 143 -25.58 -2.05 -4.23
CA GLU A 143 -24.20 -1.55 -4.15
C GLU A 143 -23.21 -2.66 -3.81
N ILE A 144 -23.56 -3.55 -2.87
CA ILE A 144 -22.72 -4.72 -2.54
C ILE A 144 -22.58 -5.64 -3.76
N PHE A 145 -23.67 -5.90 -4.49
CA PHE A 145 -23.64 -6.72 -5.69
C PHE A 145 -22.75 -6.09 -6.78
N GLU A 146 -22.88 -4.77 -7.00
CA GLU A 146 -22.03 -4.02 -7.94
C GLU A 146 -20.55 -4.11 -7.56
N ALA A 147 -20.21 -3.91 -6.29
CA ALA A 147 -18.84 -4.02 -5.79
C ALA A 147 -18.24 -5.42 -6.04
N GLN A 148 -19.03 -6.47 -5.79
CA GLN A 148 -18.61 -7.85 -6.01
C GLN A 148 -18.44 -8.17 -7.50
N ASP A 149 -19.29 -7.60 -8.38
CA ASP A 149 -19.13 -7.73 -9.83
C ASP A 149 -17.85 -7.07 -10.32
N LEU A 150 -17.54 -5.86 -9.83
CA LEU A 150 -16.30 -5.18 -10.13
C LEU A 150 -15.08 -5.98 -9.66
N ALA A 151 -15.11 -6.55 -8.45
CA ALA A 151 -14.02 -7.39 -7.94
C ALA A 151 -13.80 -8.63 -8.80
N ARG A 152 -14.88 -9.32 -9.21
CA ARG A 152 -14.80 -10.49 -10.13
C ARG A 152 -14.23 -10.09 -11.49
N ALA A 153 -14.67 -8.97 -12.04
CA ALA A 153 -14.17 -8.46 -13.32
C ALA A 153 -12.66 -8.11 -13.23
N TRP A 154 -12.25 -7.50 -12.13
CA TRP A 154 -10.83 -7.20 -11.90
C TRP A 154 -9.98 -8.46 -11.82
N MET A 155 -10.39 -9.48 -11.04
CA MET A 155 -9.69 -10.77 -10.94
C MET A 155 -9.61 -11.50 -12.29
N ALA A 156 -10.65 -11.43 -13.11
CA ALA A 156 -10.64 -12.03 -14.44
C ALA A 156 -9.67 -11.35 -15.40
N ALA A 157 -9.45 -10.04 -15.24
CA ALA A 157 -8.52 -9.27 -16.05
C ALA A 157 -7.05 -9.36 -15.56
N ASN A 158 -6.84 -9.80 -14.31
CA ASN A 158 -5.53 -9.88 -13.66
C ASN A 158 -5.34 -11.27 -13.02
N PRO A 159 -5.21 -12.34 -13.84
CA PRO A 159 -5.13 -13.73 -13.39
C PRO A 159 -3.82 -14.05 -12.63
#